data_ab49ed014f0b1d7b93d96527e625edbb
#
_entry.id   ab49ed014f0b1d7b93d96527e625edbb
#
_cell.length_a   1.000
_cell.length_b   1.000
_cell.length_c   1.000
_cell.angle_alpha   90.00
_cell.angle_beta   90.00
_cell.angle_gamma   90.00
#
_symmetry.space_group_name_H-M   'P 1'
#
loop_
_entity.id
_entity.type
_entity.pdbx_description
1 polymer ?
#
loop_
_entity_poly.entity_id
_entity_poly.type
_entity_poly.pdbx_seq_one_letter_code
_entity_poly.pdbx_strand_id
1 'polypeptide(L)'
;MPDHAAMYRPMPHRRRLAPGFTLIELMVVLVIIGVLAALIVPNVLDRADDARVTAARTDVGNLVQALKLYRLDNQRYPTAEQGLQALASRPETGPVPTSWKRYLDKLPDDPWS
;
A
#
# COMPACT_ATOMS: atom_id res chain seq x y z
N MET A 1 -5.81 -52.59 61.44
CA MET A 1 -4.85 -52.06 60.48
C MET A 1 -5.50 -50.96 59.72
N PRO A 2 -5.04 -49.75 59.76
CA PRO A 2 -5.63 -48.70 58.98
C PRO A 2 -5.36 -48.98 57.49
N ASP A 3 -6.44 -49.05 56.74
CA ASP A 3 -6.39 -49.19 55.30
C ASP A 3 -5.95 -47.87 54.67
N HIS A 4 -4.74 -47.86 54.15
CA HIS A 4 -4.17 -46.65 53.53
C HIS A 4 -4.95 -46.23 52.28
N ALA A 5 -5.68 -47.13 51.66
CA ALA A 5 -6.54 -46.84 50.54
C ALA A 5 -7.74 -45.96 50.89
N ALA A 6 -8.21 -46.05 52.19
CA ALA A 6 -9.32 -45.24 52.67
C ALA A 6 -8.93 -43.78 52.94
N MET A 7 -7.63 -43.49 53.03
CA MET A 7 -7.12 -42.11 53.22
C MET A 7 -6.84 -41.39 51.94
N TYR A 8 -6.82 -42.05 50.79
CA TYR A 8 -6.63 -41.39 49.52
C TYR A 8 -7.97 -40.87 49.02
N ARG A 9 -8.19 -39.60 49.21
CA ARG A 9 -9.27 -38.89 48.56
C ARG A 9 -8.71 -38.28 47.30
N PRO A 10 -9.12 -38.69 46.12
CA PRO A 10 -8.76 -37.96 44.92
C PRO A 10 -9.33 -36.55 45.05
N MET A 11 -8.45 -35.56 45.02
CA MET A 11 -8.89 -34.18 44.96
C MET A 11 -9.77 -34.02 43.75
N PRO A 12 -10.99 -33.46 43.90
CA PRO A 12 -11.78 -33.14 42.74
C PRO A 12 -10.95 -32.20 41.90
N HIS A 13 -10.64 -32.62 40.70
CA HIS A 13 -10.08 -31.71 39.70
C HIS A 13 -11.08 -30.56 39.56
N ARG A 14 -10.78 -29.44 40.20
CA ARG A 14 -11.43 -28.21 39.84
C ARG A 14 -11.06 -28.01 38.37
N ARG A 15 -11.97 -28.31 37.49
CA ARG A 15 -11.91 -27.74 36.16
C ARG A 15 -11.86 -26.24 36.35
N ARG A 16 -10.67 -25.68 36.30
CA ARG A 16 -10.56 -24.29 35.97
C ARG A 16 -11.11 -24.16 34.59
N LEU A 17 -12.34 -23.73 34.50
CA LEU A 17 -12.82 -23.13 33.28
C LEU A 17 -11.82 -22.06 32.93
N ALA A 18 -11.13 -22.21 31.80
CA ALA A 18 -10.31 -21.13 31.28
C ALA A 18 -11.17 -19.86 31.40
N PRO A 19 -10.64 -18.75 31.99
CA PRO A 19 -11.44 -17.55 32.11
C PRO A 19 -11.82 -17.09 30.70
N GLY A 20 -13.07 -17.35 30.32
CA GLY A 20 -13.66 -16.82 29.11
C GLY A 20 -13.93 -15.33 29.30
N PHE A 21 -13.90 -14.59 28.19
CA PHE A 21 -14.30 -13.19 28.20
C PHE A 21 -15.78 -13.09 28.57
N THR A 22 -16.12 -12.13 29.42
CA THR A 22 -17.52 -11.80 29.66
C THR A 22 -18.07 -11.02 28.47
N LEU A 23 -19.39 -11.08 28.28
CA LEU A 23 -20.05 -10.32 27.23
C LEU A 23 -19.79 -8.82 27.35
N ILE A 24 -19.77 -8.30 28.58
CA ILE A 24 -19.53 -6.86 28.81
C ILE A 24 -18.08 -6.47 28.48
N GLU A 25 -17.12 -7.33 28.77
CA GLU A 25 -15.71 -7.10 28.36
C GLU A 25 -15.57 -6.98 26.84
N LEU A 26 -16.24 -7.87 26.11
CA LEU A 26 -16.25 -7.83 24.66
C LEU A 26 -16.90 -6.54 24.13
N MET A 27 -18.02 -6.13 24.72
CA MET A 27 -18.69 -4.89 24.35
C MET A 27 -17.82 -3.67 24.62
N VAL A 28 -17.12 -3.61 25.75
CA VAL A 28 -16.21 -2.51 26.09
C VAL A 28 -15.05 -2.45 25.11
N VAL A 29 -14.46 -3.59 24.77
CA VAL A 29 -13.38 -3.66 23.78
C VAL A 29 -13.84 -3.14 22.41
N LEU A 30 -15.01 -3.54 21.96
CA LEU A 30 -15.57 -3.07 20.70
C LEU A 30 -15.81 -1.56 20.69
N VAL A 31 -16.31 -1.01 21.80
CA VAL A 31 -16.52 0.44 21.93
C VAL A 31 -15.19 1.19 21.87
N ILE A 32 -14.17 0.72 22.58
CA ILE A 32 -12.83 1.34 22.56
C ILE A 32 -12.24 1.30 21.16
N ILE A 33 -12.29 0.16 20.50
CA ILE A 33 -11.81 0.02 19.12
C ILE A 33 -12.58 0.96 18.18
N GLY A 34 -13.88 1.06 18.32
CA GLY A 34 -14.71 1.96 17.52
C GLY A 34 -14.35 3.42 17.69
N VAL A 35 -14.12 3.88 18.92
CA VAL A 35 -13.68 5.24 19.22
C VAL A 35 -12.30 5.53 18.63
N LEU A 36 -11.35 4.63 18.83
CA LEU A 36 -10.00 4.79 18.27
C LEU A 36 -10.02 4.78 16.74
N ALA A 37 -10.80 3.90 16.13
CA ALA A 37 -10.95 3.85 14.68
C ALA A 37 -11.52 5.16 14.12
N ALA A 38 -12.51 5.75 14.80
CA ALA A 38 -13.10 7.02 14.38
C ALA A 38 -12.09 8.18 14.39
N LEU A 39 -11.09 8.13 15.25
CA LEU A 39 -10.02 9.13 15.32
C LEU A 39 -8.91 8.90 14.28
N ILE A 40 -8.60 7.65 13.99
CA ILE A 40 -7.45 7.27 13.15
C ILE A 40 -7.81 7.29 11.66
N VAL A 41 -8.98 6.80 11.28
CA VAL A 41 -9.39 6.64 9.87
C VAL A 41 -9.31 7.95 9.07
N PRO A 42 -9.82 9.11 9.54
CA PRO A 42 -9.70 10.35 8.78
C PRO A 42 -8.24 10.77 8.54
N ASN A 43 -7.39 10.59 9.54
CA ASN A 43 -5.98 10.95 9.46
C ASN A 43 -5.22 10.08 8.43
N VAL A 44 -5.54 8.79 8.37
CA VAL A 44 -4.95 7.87 7.38
C VAL A 44 -5.38 8.23 5.97
N LEU A 45 -6.64 8.63 5.76
CA LEU A 45 -7.14 9.06 4.45
C LEU A 45 -6.45 10.33 3.97
N ASP A 46 -6.25 11.33 4.83
CA ASP A 46 -5.54 12.55 4.49
C ASP A 46 -4.09 12.26 4.09
N ARG A 47 -3.42 11.38 4.80
CA ARG A 47 -2.05 10.96 4.46
C ARG A 47 -1.99 10.19 3.14
N ALA A 48 -3.00 9.39 2.83
CA ALA A 48 -3.08 8.69 1.56
C ALA A 48 -3.21 9.66 0.39
N ASP A 49 -4.01 10.72 0.54
CA ASP A 49 -4.15 11.76 -0.47
C ASP A 49 -2.84 12.54 -0.65
N ASP A 50 -2.16 12.90 0.42
CA ASP A 50 -0.85 13.55 0.36
C ASP A 50 0.19 12.68 -0.35
N ALA A 51 0.17 11.37 -0.09
CA ALA A 51 1.05 10.42 -0.75
C ALA A 51 0.77 10.35 -2.26
N ARG A 52 -0.49 10.38 -2.68
CA ARG A 52 -0.87 10.40 -4.10
C ARG A 52 -0.39 11.67 -4.80
N VAL A 53 -0.54 12.82 -4.17
CA VAL A 53 -0.05 14.11 -4.70
C VAL A 53 1.47 14.06 -4.83
N THR A 54 2.18 13.56 -3.84
CA THR A 54 3.64 13.43 -3.88
C THR A 54 4.08 12.48 -4.99
N ALA A 55 3.40 11.35 -5.15
CA ALA A 55 3.67 10.41 -6.24
C ALA A 55 3.45 11.07 -7.61
N ALA A 56 2.37 11.80 -7.78
CA ALA A 56 2.08 12.51 -9.02
C ALA A 56 3.15 13.55 -9.36
N ARG A 57 3.61 14.31 -8.37
CA ARG A 57 4.70 15.30 -8.57
C ARG A 57 6.00 14.63 -8.97
N THR A 58 6.34 13.51 -8.35
CA THR A 58 7.53 12.73 -8.69
C THR A 58 7.43 12.20 -10.10
N ASP A 59 6.29 11.66 -10.49
CA ASP A 59 6.06 11.12 -11.84
C ASP A 59 6.15 12.22 -12.90
N VAL A 60 5.57 13.38 -12.66
CA VAL A 60 5.68 14.54 -13.57
C VAL A 60 7.14 14.98 -13.69
N GLY A 61 7.86 15.04 -12.58
CA GLY A 61 9.29 15.37 -12.60
C GLY A 61 10.11 14.38 -13.42
N ASN A 62 9.85 13.08 -13.28
CA ASN A 62 10.51 12.04 -14.06
C ASN A 62 10.17 12.13 -15.55
N LEU A 63 8.91 12.41 -15.88
CA LEU A 63 8.48 12.60 -17.26
C LEU A 63 9.15 13.82 -17.90
N VAL A 64 9.27 14.92 -17.19
CA VAL A 64 9.96 16.12 -17.66
C VAL A 64 11.43 15.83 -17.94
N GLN A 65 12.11 15.12 -17.04
CA GLN A 65 13.50 14.73 -17.24
C GLN A 65 13.66 13.80 -18.45
N ALA A 66 12.78 12.82 -18.60
CA ALA A 66 12.80 11.89 -19.72
C ALA A 66 12.57 12.62 -21.05
N LEU A 67 11.65 13.59 -21.09
CA LEU A 67 11.41 14.43 -22.26
C LEU A 67 12.62 15.29 -22.64
N LYS A 68 13.31 15.83 -21.64
CA LYS A 68 14.55 16.59 -21.89
C LYS A 68 15.66 15.73 -22.45
N LEU A 69 15.81 14.51 -21.96
CA LEU A 69 16.77 13.55 -22.49
C LEU A 69 16.42 13.14 -23.91
N TYR A 70 15.15 12.91 -24.20
CA TYR A 70 14.67 12.62 -25.55
C TYR A 70 15.05 13.75 -26.50
N ARG A 71 14.80 15.00 -26.10
CA ARG A 71 15.16 16.16 -26.92
C ARG A 71 16.66 16.28 -27.13
N LEU A 72 17.48 15.99 -26.13
CA LEU A 72 18.94 16.03 -26.25
C LEU A 72 19.43 15.01 -27.27
N ASP A 73 18.89 13.79 -27.25
CA ASP A 73 19.32 12.72 -28.14
C ASP A 73 18.77 12.86 -29.56
N ASN A 74 17.54 13.35 -29.70
CA ASN A 74 16.81 13.36 -30.97
C ASN A 74 16.54 14.77 -31.51
N GLN A 75 16.99 15.80 -30.80
CA GLN A 75 16.86 17.22 -31.20
C GLN A 75 15.43 17.75 -31.31
N ARG A 76 14.45 16.99 -30.83
CA ARG A 76 13.05 17.38 -30.75
C ARG A 76 12.34 16.64 -29.65
N TYR A 77 11.20 17.16 -29.24
CA TYR A 77 10.27 16.42 -28.38
C TYR A 77 9.45 15.43 -29.20
N PRO A 78 8.90 14.37 -28.57
CA PRO A 78 7.93 13.52 -29.25
C PRO A 78 6.73 14.33 -29.74
N THR A 79 6.17 13.97 -30.89
CA THR A 79 4.95 14.61 -31.38
C THR A 79 3.76 14.27 -30.51
N ALA A 80 2.68 15.06 -30.58
CA ALA A 80 1.45 14.77 -29.86
C ALA A 80 0.87 13.40 -30.20
N GLU A 81 1.04 12.94 -31.44
CA GLU A 81 0.60 11.63 -31.91
C GLU A 81 1.44 10.50 -31.32
N GLN A 82 2.76 10.70 -31.24
CA GLN A 82 3.66 9.75 -30.58
C GLN A 82 3.44 9.67 -29.07
N GLY A 83 3.13 10.80 -28.44
CA GLY A 83 2.78 10.91 -27.05
C GLY A 83 3.92 10.51 -26.11
N LEU A 84 3.60 10.35 -24.83
CA LEU A 84 4.54 9.93 -23.81
C LEU A 84 4.99 8.46 -23.96
N GLN A 85 4.26 7.67 -24.73
CA GLN A 85 4.65 6.30 -25.03
C GLN A 85 6.01 6.24 -25.75
N ALA A 86 6.38 7.30 -26.46
CA ALA A 86 7.70 7.42 -27.10
C ALA A 86 8.88 7.37 -26.10
N LEU A 87 8.63 7.61 -24.81
CA LEU A 87 9.65 7.49 -23.77
C LEU A 87 9.90 6.05 -23.33
N ALA A 88 8.88 5.20 -23.42
CA ALA A 88 8.94 3.81 -22.98
C ALA A 88 9.20 2.83 -24.12
N SER A 89 8.80 3.16 -25.34
CA SER A 89 9.02 2.35 -26.53
C SER A 89 9.34 3.24 -27.72
N ARG A 90 10.19 2.73 -28.63
CA ARG A 90 10.57 3.46 -29.83
C ARG A 90 9.37 3.73 -30.71
N PRO A 91 9.08 5.00 -31.10
CA PRO A 91 8.01 5.30 -32.03
C PRO A 91 8.28 4.67 -33.37
N GLU A 92 7.27 4.04 -33.96
CA GLU A 92 7.34 3.46 -35.32
C GLU A 92 6.75 4.38 -36.39
N THR A 93 5.92 5.34 -35.94
CA THR A 93 5.22 6.29 -36.85
C THR A 93 5.68 7.72 -36.55
N GLY A 94 5.46 8.58 -37.55
CA GLY A 94 5.91 9.97 -37.52
C GLY A 94 7.42 10.08 -37.71
N PRO A 95 8.05 11.19 -37.31
CA PRO A 95 9.50 11.29 -37.37
C PRO A 95 10.15 10.30 -36.41
N VAL A 96 10.64 9.18 -36.90
CA VAL A 96 11.26 8.14 -36.10
C VAL A 96 12.60 8.66 -35.56
N PRO A 97 12.81 8.64 -34.24
CA PRO A 97 14.07 9.09 -33.68
C PRO A 97 15.21 8.13 -34.05
N THR A 98 16.32 8.68 -34.51
CA THR A 98 17.48 7.89 -34.92
C THR A 98 18.39 7.51 -33.74
N SER A 99 18.37 8.30 -32.67
CA SER A 99 19.18 8.10 -31.47
C SER A 99 18.33 7.75 -30.28
N TRP A 100 17.24 7.01 -30.49
CA TRP A 100 16.34 6.65 -29.43
C TRP A 100 16.97 5.68 -28.44
N LYS A 101 16.73 5.95 -27.16
CA LYS A 101 17.06 5.07 -26.01
C LYS A 101 15.80 4.90 -25.18
N ARG A 102 15.77 3.88 -24.35
CA ARG A 102 14.66 3.74 -23.42
C ARG A 102 14.83 4.76 -22.29
N TYR A 103 13.95 5.75 -22.24
CA TYR A 103 14.00 6.83 -21.26
C TYR A 103 13.23 6.51 -19.99
N LEU A 104 12.21 5.64 -20.09
CA LEU A 104 11.43 5.12 -18.99
C LEU A 104 11.21 3.62 -19.20
N ASP A 105 11.20 2.83 -18.15
CA ASP A 105 10.88 1.41 -18.23
C ASP A 105 9.41 1.21 -18.61
N LYS A 106 8.52 2.01 -18.03
CA LYS A 106 7.09 2.09 -18.35
C LYS A 106 6.56 3.46 -17.96
N LEU A 107 5.44 3.85 -18.57
CA LEU A 107 4.73 5.05 -18.14
C LEU A 107 4.17 4.86 -16.74
N PRO A 108 4.26 5.88 -15.86
CA PRO A 108 3.65 5.83 -14.56
C PRO A 108 2.14 5.79 -14.65
N ASP A 109 1.52 5.02 -13.75
CA ASP A 109 0.08 4.96 -13.64
C ASP A 109 -0.45 6.18 -12.88
N ASP A 110 -1.70 6.54 -13.14
CA ASP A 110 -2.38 7.59 -12.39
C ASP A 110 -2.55 7.13 -10.93
N PRO A 111 -2.05 7.87 -9.92
CA PRO A 111 -2.18 7.49 -8.52
C PRO A 111 -3.63 7.41 -8.02
N TRP A 112 -4.59 8.01 -8.75
CA TRP A 112 -6.00 8.02 -8.40
C TRP A 112 -6.85 6.99 -9.17
N SER A 113 -6.24 6.24 -10.07
CA SER A 113 -6.94 5.20 -10.84
C SER A 113 -6.79 3.80 -10.25
#